data_280084f37492b0fc9b7dcf6b4c7f3981
#
_entry.id   280084f37492b0fc9b7dcf6b4c7f3981
#
_cell.length_a   1.000
_cell.length_b   1.000
_cell.length_c   1.000
_cell.angle_alpha   90.00
_cell.angle_beta   90.00
_cell.angle_gamma   90.00
#
_symmetry.space_group_name_H-M   'P 1'
#
loop_
_entity.id
_entity.type
_entity.pdbx_description
1 polymer ?
#
loop_
_entity_poly.entity_id
_entity_poly.type
_entity_poly.pdbx_seq_one_letter_code
_entity_poly.pdbx_strand_id
1 'polypeptide(L)'
;MSQSLNTKYQVALAKNPLLTKAITAAMLAVLNEVIASTAAKEFKISMVLNTKIKHPFSWKLPLFALFSAGVSAPVTHYGYKWLNSLFKAPLSTRQKILQIFTSMATLTPLMGTLFVAFVSLVNMKPQLQSFSKEEMKRAWTHVKTALHKSLLPVLKSSWITGPIVISICQKFLQPELWVLFNQLCYFVLGTCQNTLLKIRTKKQYEYLKKREELKDEVDKVVIKGDEEVSLVLKESSPDAAN
;
A
#
# COMPACT_ATOMS: atom_id res chain seq x y z
N MET A 1 33.82 5.65 -25.29
CA MET A 1 33.73 5.00 -23.98
C MET A 1 32.28 5.05 -23.52
N SER A 2 31.66 3.92 -23.29
CA SER A 2 30.30 3.85 -22.74
C SER A 2 30.34 4.32 -21.29
N GLN A 3 29.70 5.46 -20.98
CA GLN A 3 29.52 5.88 -19.60
C GLN A 3 28.70 4.83 -18.85
N SER A 4 29.13 4.49 -17.63
CA SER A 4 28.39 3.54 -16.80
C SER A 4 26.96 4.06 -16.56
N LEU A 5 25.99 3.16 -16.40
CA LEU A 5 24.59 3.51 -16.10
C LEU A 5 24.48 4.43 -14.86
N ASN A 6 25.36 4.22 -13.88
CA ASN A 6 25.42 5.05 -12.69
C ASN A 6 25.81 6.51 -13.02
N THR A 7 26.82 6.71 -13.88
CA THR A 7 27.25 8.06 -14.31
C THR A 7 26.13 8.80 -15.06
N LYS A 8 25.44 8.10 -15.98
CA LYS A 8 24.30 8.67 -16.72
C LYS A 8 23.16 9.08 -15.77
N TYR A 9 22.84 8.24 -14.78
CA TYR A 9 21.83 8.53 -13.77
C TYR A 9 22.22 9.75 -12.93
N GLN A 10 23.46 9.85 -12.47
CA GLN A 10 23.94 11.00 -11.70
C GLN A 10 23.90 12.30 -12.50
N VAL A 11 24.26 12.28 -13.79
CA VAL A 11 24.14 13.44 -14.68
C VAL A 11 22.67 13.87 -14.85
N ALA A 12 21.76 12.91 -15.07
CA ALA A 12 20.34 13.19 -15.17
C ALA A 12 19.78 13.76 -13.85
N LEU A 13 20.22 13.22 -12.71
CA LEU A 13 19.83 13.67 -11.37
C LEU A 13 20.33 15.09 -11.07
N ALA A 14 21.54 15.43 -11.53
CA ALA A 14 22.08 16.78 -11.38
C ALA A 14 21.33 17.82 -12.26
N LYS A 15 20.96 17.41 -13.50
CA LYS A 15 20.27 18.30 -14.45
C LYS A 15 18.81 18.54 -14.08
N ASN A 16 18.08 17.48 -13.75
CA ASN A 16 16.64 17.54 -13.44
C ASN A 16 16.29 16.64 -12.24
N PRO A 17 16.59 17.06 -11.00
CA PRO A 17 16.53 16.19 -9.83
C PRO A 17 15.12 15.66 -9.52
N LEU A 18 14.08 16.49 -9.65
CA LEU A 18 12.71 16.07 -9.38
C LEU A 18 12.19 15.11 -10.45
N LEU A 19 12.40 15.43 -11.72
CA LEU A 19 11.93 14.59 -12.83
C LEU A 19 12.61 13.23 -12.83
N THR A 20 13.94 13.20 -12.64
CA THR A 20 14.67 11.92 -12.56
C THR A 20 14.18 11.06 -11.40
N LYS A 21 13.97 11.65 -10.22
CA LYS A 21 13.40 10.93 -9.06
C LYS A 21 11.98 10.45 -9.32
N ALA A 22 11.14 11.25 -9.96
CA ALA A 22 9.76 10.90 -10.28
C ALA A 22 9.68 9.72 -11.26
N ILE A 23 10.47 9.74 -12.34
CA ILE A 23 10.52 8.64 -13.31
C ILE A 23 11.03 7.36 -12.63
N THR A 24 12.12 7.45 -11.88
CA THR A 24 12.67 6.28 -11.16
C THR A 24 11.67 5.72 -10.15
N ALA A 25 11.00 6.59 -9.39
CA ALA A 25 9.98 6.18 -8.43
C ALA A 25 8.79 5.49 -9.12
N ALA A 26 8.34 6.02 -10.28
CA ALA A 26 7.27 5.39 -11.05
C ALA A 26 7.65 3.98 -11.54
N MET A 27 8.84 3.82 -12.09
CA MET A 27 9.33 2.51 -12.56
C MET A 27 9.43 1.49 -11.42
N LEU A 28 10.02 1.90 -10.29
CA LEU A 28 10.13 1.04 -9.10
C LEU A 28 8.76 0.72 -8.50
N ALA A 29 7.80 1.65 -8.55
CA ALA A 29 6.45 1.40 -8.06
C ALA A 29 5.69 0.40 -8.92
N VAL A 30 5.82 0.46 -10.24
CA VAL A 30 5.26 -0.54 -11.16
C VAL A 30 5.84 -1.91 -10.88
N LEU A 31 7.15 -2.00 -10.74
CA LEU A 31 7.85 -3.25 -10.43
C LEU A 31 7.43 -3.81 -9.05
N ASN A 32 7.34 -2.94 -8.04
CA ASN A 32 6.83 -3.27 -6.71
C ASN A 32 5.42 -3.87 -6.78
N GLU A 33 4.52 -3.24 -7.52
CA GLU A 33 3.13 -3.71 -7.64
C GLU A 33 3.04 -5.06 -8.37
N VAL A 34 3.83 -5.27 -9.42
CA VAL A 34 3.90 -6.56 -10.14
C VAL A 34 4.38 -7.67 -9.21
N ILE A 35 5.48 -7.44 -8.47
CA ILE A 35 6.02 -8.42 -7.53
C ILE A 35 5.03 -8.69 -6.40
N ALA A 36 4.45 -7.64 -5.81
CA ALA A 36 3.49 -7.78 -4.72
C ALA A 36 2.21 -8.52 -5.16
N SER A 37 1.70 -8.25 -6.37
CA SER A 37 0.54 -8.95 -6.94
C SER A 37 0.84 -10.43 -7.19
N THR A 38 2.03 -10.73 -7.68
CA THR A 38 2.49 -12.12 -7.89
C THR A 38 2.60 -12.86 -6.56
N ALA A 39 3.24 -12.27 -5.56
CA ALA A 39 3.41 -12.86 -4.23
C ALA A 39 2.08 -13.04 -3.49
N ALA A 40 1.14 -12.10 -3.64
CA ALA A 40 -0.22 -12.20 -3.07
C ALA A 40 -1.17 -13.10 -3.89
N LYS A 41 -0.68 -13.69 -4.99
CA LYS A 41 -1.48 -14.52 -5.93
C LYS A 41 -2.70 -13.76 -6.47
N GLU A 42 -2.55 -12.46 -6.75
CA GLU A 42 -3.58 -11.61 -7.37
C GLU A 42 -3.39 -11.60 -8.89
N PHE A 43 -3.71 -12.71 -9.55
CA PHE A 43 -3.64 -12.81 -11.00
C PHE A 43 -4.94 -12.39 -11.66
N LYS A 44 -4.84 -11.72 -12.81
CA LYS A 44 -5.94 -11.49 -13.73
C LYS A 44 -5.82 -12.43 -14.93
N ILE A 45 -6.95 -12.75 -15.51
CA ILE A 45 -7.03 -13.58 -16.71
C ILE A 45 -7.43 -12.64 -17.84
N SER A 46 -6.58 -12.52 -18.85
CA SER A 46 -6.89 -11.82 -20.11
C SER A 46 -6.91 -12.82 -21.25
N MET A 47 -7.85 -12.61 -22.19
CA MET A 47 -7.84 -13.35 -23.44
C MET A 47 -6.94 -12.64 -24.45
N VAL A 48 -5.87 -13.31 -24.87
CA VAL A 48 -4.98 -12.85 -25.92
C VAL A 48 -4.93 -13.94 -26.99
N LEU A 49 -5.28 -13.60 -28.23
CA LEU A 49 -5.29 -14.55 -29.36
C LEU A 49 -6.00 -15.88 -29.02
N ASN A 50 -7.19 -15.80 -28.41
CA ASN A 50 -8.00 -16.96 -28.00
C ASN A 50 -7.42 -17.84 -26.88
N THR A 51 -6.33 -17.40 -26.24
CA THR A 51 -5.67 -18.12 -25.14
C THR A 51 -5.89 -17.36 -23.81
N LYS A 52 -6.29 -18.06 -22.73
CA LYS A 52 -6.42 -17.47 -21.39
C LYS A 52 -5.05 -17.37 -20.73
N ILE A 53 -4.51 -16.16 -20.63
CA ILE A 53 -3.22 -15.90 -20.00
C ILE A 53 -3.46 -15.33 -18.60
N LYS A 54 -2.85 -15.97 -17.58
CA LYS A 54 -2.80 -15.44 -16.20
C LYS A 54 -1.62 -14.51 -16.08
N HIS A 55 -1.85 -13.25 -15.65
CA HIS A 55 -0.80 -12.26 -15.48
C HIS A 55 -1.05 -11.37 -14.25
N PRO A 56 0.01 -10.81 -13.61
CA PRO A 56 -0.09 -9.92 -12.46
C PRO A 56 -0.43 -8.48 -12.85
N PHE A 57 -0.52 -8.17 -14.15
CA PHE A 57 -0.80 -6.81 -14.62
C PHE A 57 -2.25 -6.45 -14.37
N SER A 58 -2.45 -5.32 -13.72
CA SER A 58 -3.79 -4.81 -13.43
C SER A 58 -3.87 -3.30 -13.69
N TRP A 59 -5.09 -2.76 -13.74
CA TRP A 59 -5.35 -1.32 -13.84
C TRP A 59 -4.72 -0.52 -12.67
N LYS A 60 -4.26 -1.18 -11.63
CA LYS A 60 -3.57 -0.56 -10.48
C LYS A 60 -2.18 -0.05 -10.85
N LEU A 61 -1.50 -0.66 -11.83
CA LEU A 61 -0.14 -0.27 -12.21
C LEU A 61 0.02 1.21 -12.54
N PRO A 62 -0.80 1.81 -13.42
CA PRO A 62 -0.71 3.25 -13.68
C PRO A 62 -1.00 4.09 -12.43
N LEU A 63 -1.87 3.65 -11.53
CA LEU A 63 -2.13 4.36 -10.27
C LEU A 63 -0.90 4.36 -9.36
N PHE A 64 -0.19 3.23 -9.26
CA PHE A 64 1.07 3.17 -8.49
C PHE A 64 2.14 4.06 -9.11
N ALA A 65 2.27 4.08 -10.44
CA ALA A 65 3.19 4.97 -11.14
C ALA A 65 2.86 6.45 -10.89
N LEU A 66 1.59 6.84 -11.04
CA LEU A 66 1.11 8.20 -10.81
C LEU A 66 1.27 8.65 -9.36
N PHE A 67 0.93 7.80 -8.40
CA PHE A 67 1.14 8.10 -6.97
C PHE A 67 2.62 8.28 -6.65
N SER A 68 3.49 7.43 -7.18
CA SER A 68 4.92 7.51 -6.91
C SER A 68 5.57 8.72 -7.56
N ALA A 69 5.22 9.04 -8.81
CA ALA A 69 5.75 10.21 -9.50
C ALA A 69 5.15 11.53 -9.00
N GLY A 70 3.81 11.56 -8.79
CA GLY A 70 3.08 12.79 -8.48
C GLY A 70 2.97 13.12 -6.99
N VAL A 71 3.07 12.12 -6.11
CA VAL A 71 2.94 12.32 -4.65
C VAL A 71 4.23 11.94 -3.94
N SER A 72 4.67 10.69 -4.05
CA SER A 72 5.79 10.18 -3.26
C SER A 72 7.11 10.91 -3.59
N ALA A 73 7.46 11.06 -4.87
CA ALA A 73 8.70 11.71 -5.27
C ALA A 73 8.73 13.20 -4.90
N PRO A 74 7.69 14.02 -5.15
CA PRO A 74 7.66 15.41 -4.69
C PRO A 74 7.72 15.54 -3.17
N VAL A 75 6.90 14.79 -2.43
CA VAL A 75 6.87 14.84 -0.95
C VAL A 75 8.25 14.51 -0.39
N THR A 76 8.90 13.47 -0.90
CA THR A 76 10.24 13.06 -0.48
C THR A 76 11.26 14.14 -0.87
N HIS A 77 11.21 14.66 -2.09
CA HIS A 77 12.15 15.68 -2.56
C HIS A 77 12.09 16.96 -1.71
N TYR A 78 10.90 17.53 -1.54
CA TYR A 78 10.72 18.75 -0.76
C TYR A 78 10.87 18.50 0.75
N GLY A 79 10.45 17.34 1.24
CA GLY A 79 10.63 16.95 2.63
C GLY A 79 12.11 16.87 3.01
N TYR A 80 12.95 16.24 2.20
CA TYR A 80 14.41 16.25 2.44
C TYR A 80 15.04 17.62 2.22
N LYS A 81 14.54 18.42 1.28
CA LYS A 81 15.00 19.81 1.12
C LYS A 81 14.72 20.63 2.37
N TRP A 82 13.52 20.51 2.93
CA TRP A 82 13.13 21.11 4.20
C TRP A 82 14.01 20.59 5.36
N LEU A 83 14.18 19.28 5.48
CA LEU A 83 15.03 18.69 6.52
C LEU A 83 16.47 19.22 6.44
N ASN A 84 17.05 19.28 5.24
CA ASN A 84 18.40 19.80 5.04
C ASN A 84 18.52 21.32 5.31
N SER A 85 17.44 22.09 5.21
CA SER A 85 17.44 23.51 5.59
C SER A 85 17.53 23.71 7.10
N LEU A 86 17.02 22.76 7.89
CA LEU A 86 17.16 22.77 9.35
C LEU A 86 18.58 22.38 9.80
N PHE A 87 19.25 21.54 9.02
CA PHE A 87 20.57 21.01 9.33
C PHE A 87 21.57 21.46 8.26
N LYS A 88 22.22 22.60 8.48
CA LYS A 88 23.20 23.19 7.52
C LYS A 88 24.57 22.53 7.67
N ALA A 89 25.16 22.15 6.54
CA ALA A 89 26.53 21.64 6.50
C ALA A 89 27.58 22.73 6.85
N PRO A 90 28.74 22.35 7.47
CA PRO A 90 29.16 20.99 7.86
C PRO A 90 28.49 20.48 9.14
N LEU A 91 27.99 19.25 9.12
CA LEU A 91 27.27 18.63 10.23
C LEU A 91 28.24 17.92 11.18
N SER A 92 28.14 18.21 12.46
CA SER A 92 28.77 17.38 13.52
C SER A 92 28.09 16.00 13.61
N THR A 93 28.75 15.02 14.22
CA THR A 93 28.17 13.67 14.41
C THR A 93 26.84 13.71 15.14
N ARG A 94 26.70 14.55 16.16
CA ARG A 94 25.43 14.73 16.88
C ARG A 94 24.32 15.26 15.97
N GLN A 95 24.62 16.24 15.13
CA GLN A 95 23.66 16.81 14.17
C GLN A 95 23.24 15.81 13.09
N LYS A 96 24.14 14.94 12.62
CA LYS A 96 23.79 13.84 11.69
C LYS A 96 22.81 12.86 12.33
N ILE A 97 23.06 12.47 13.58
CA ILE A 97 22.16 11.61 14.34
C ILE A 97 20.81 12.29 14.54
N LEU A 98 20.79 13.55 14.97
CA LEU A 98 19.56 14.31 15.15
C LEU A 98 18.77 14.47 13.84
N GLN A 99 19.44 14.71 12.71
CA GLN A 99 18.80 14.75 11.38
C GLN A 99 18.12 13.44 11.04
N ILE A 100 18.75 12.30 11.34
CA ILE A 100 18.14 10.97 11.12
C ILE A 100 16.91 10.83 12.00
N PHE A 101 16.99 11.13 13.29
CA PHE A 101 15.84 11.04 14.21
C PHE A 101 14.70 11.97 13.78
N THR A 102 15.02 13.21 13.36
CA THR A 102 14.01 14.15 12.84
C THR A 102 13.32 13.60 11.57
N SER A 103 14.08 13.00 10.65
CA SER A 103 13.52 12.33 9.47
C SER A 103 12.61 11.17 9.86
N MET A 104 13.03 10.35 10.82
CA MET A 104 12.23 9.23 11.32
C MET A 104 10.96 9.67 12.04
N ALA A 105 10.98 10.82 12.70
CA ALA A 105 9.83 11.35 13.43
C ALA A 105 8.85 12.13 12.52
N THR A 106 9.29 12.64 11.37
CA THR A 106 8.48 13.50 10.49
C THR A 106 8.21 12.86 9.13
N LEU A 107 9.24 12.67 8.32
CA LEU A 107 9.07 12.17 6.93
C LEU A 107 8.61 10.71 6.89
N THR A 108 9.13 9.87 7.76
CA THR A 108 8.76 8.45 7.78
C THR A 108 7.28 8.24 8.12
N PRO A 109 6.69 8.86 9.16
CA PRO A 109 5.26 8.78 9.43
C PRO A 109 4.40 9.38 8.31
N LEU A 110 4.80 10.51 7.75
CA LEU A 110 4.09 11.13 6.64
C LEU A 110 4.03 10.20 5.44
N MET A 111 5.17 9.66 5.01
CA MET A 111 5.25 8.74 3.87
C MET A 111 4.54 7.43 4.16
N GLY A 112 4.66 6.89 5.37
CA GLY A 112 3.94 5.69 5.80
C GLY A 112 2.43 5.86 5.75
N THR A 113 1.93 7.00 6.23
CA THR A 113 0.50 7.34 6.19
C THR A 113 -0.01 7.45 4.74
N LEU A 114 0.69 8.20 3.89
CA LEU A 114 0.33 8.33 2.47
C LEU A 114 0.36 6.98 1.76
N PHE A 115 1.36 6.15 2.01
CA PHE A 115 1.50 4.82 1.42
C PHE A 115 0.37 3.88 1.86
N VAL A 116 0.11 3.76 3.17
CA VAL A 116 -0.96 2.89 3.70
C VAL A 116 -2.33 3.37 3.19
N ALA A 117 -2.59 4.67 3.21
CA ALA A 117 -3.84 5.23 2.69
C ALA A 117 -4.03 4.90 1.20
N PHE A 118 -3.02 5.16 0.38
CA PHE A 118 -3.06 4.87 -1.05
C PHE A 118 -3.25 3.36 -1.33
N VAL A 119 -2.42 2.50 -0.75
CA VAL A 119 -2.49 1.05 -0.96
C VAL A 119 -3.83 0.49 -0.48
N SER A 120 -4.37 0.99 0.63
CA SER A 120 -5.67 0.55 1.12
C SER A 120 -6.81 0.93 0.19
N LEU A 121 -6.81 2.13 -0.37
CA LEU A 121 -7.81 2.60 -1.35
C LEU A 121 -7.76 1.77 -2.63
N VAL A 122 -6.56 1.60 -3.20
CA VAL A 122 -6.38 0.86 -4.47
C VAL A 122 -6.73 -0.63 -4.31
N ASN A 123 -6.54 -1.19 -3.12
CA ASN A 123 -6.84 -2.61 -2.85
C ASN A 123 -8.20 -2.83 -2.16
N MET A 124 -8.99 -1.77 -1.94
CA MET A 124 -10.33 -1.89 -1.34
C MET A 124 -11.23 -2.81 -2.15
N LYS A 125 -12.00 -3.66 -1.46
CA LYS A 125 -13.00 -4.56 -2.06
C LYS A 125 -14.34 -4.41 -1.32
N PRO A 126 -15.47 -4.27 -2.01
CA PRO A 126 -15.58 -3.96 -3.44
C PRO A 126 -14.93 -2.62 -3.80
N GLN A 127 -14.48 -2.47 -5.05
CA GLN A 127 -13.83 -1.24 -5.52
C GLN A 127 -14.82 -0.06 -5.51
N LEU A 128 -14.30 1.18 -5.42
CA LEU A 128 -15.10 2.39 -5.59
C LEU A 128 -15.77 2.38 -6.97
N GLN A 129 -17.10 2.46 -6.97
CA GLN A 129 -17.90 2.45 -8.20
C GLN A 129 -18.37 3.86 -8.60
N SER A 130 -18.49 4.76 -7.62
CA SER A 130 -18.94 6.15 -7.84
C SER A 130 -18.34 7.10 -6.80
N PHE A 131 -18.44 8.42 -7.08
CA PHE A 131 -18.07 9.48 -6.13
C PHE A 131 -19.26 9.93 -5.27
N SER A 132 -20.18 9.02 -4.95
CA SER A 132 -21.29 9.33 -4.05
C SER A 132 -20.80 9.59 -2.61
N LYS A 133 -21.58 10.35 -1.83
CA LYS A 133 -21.25 10.64 -0.42
C LYS A 133 -21.09 9.36 0.41
N GLU A 134 -21.89 8.34 0.11
CA GLU A 134 -21.87 7.04 0.80
C GLU A 134 -20.60 6.24 0.49
N GLU A 135 -20.22 6.16 -0.80
CA GLU A 135 -18.99 5.53 -1.24
C GLU A 135 -17.75 6.24 -0.69
N MET A 136 -17.77 7.57 -0.63
CA MET A 136 -16.69 8.35 -0.05
C MET A 136 -16.57 8.13 1.47
N LYS A 137 -17.70 8.03 2.18
CA LYS A 137 -17.73 7.69 3.61
C LYS A 137 -17.20 6.25 3.84
N ARG A 138 -17.57 5.30 2.98
CA ARG A 138 -17.05 3.92 3.00
C ARG A 138 -15.54 3.90 2.79
N ALA A 139 -15.05 4.61 1.78
CA ALA A 139 -13.63 4.73 1.49
C ALA A 139 -12.85 5.34 2.67
N TRP A 140 -13.37 6.42 3.26
CA TRP A 140 -12.75 7.05 4.42
C TRP A 140 -12.68 6.10 5.63
N THR A 141 -13.77 5.40 5.93
CA THR A 141 -13.81 4.40 7.00
C THR A 141 -12.81 3.27 6.75
N HIS A 142 -12.70 2.82 5.50
CA HIS A 142 -11.73 1.80 5.10
C HIS A 142 -10.29 2.27 5.30
N VAL A 143 -9.95 3.49 4.85
CA VAL A 143 -8.62 4.09 5.05
C VAL A 143 -8.31 4.26 6.54
N LYS A 144 -9.24 4.80 7.33
CA LYS A 144 -9.07 4.96 8.78
C LYS A 144 -8.78 3.63 9.46
N THR A 145 -9.51 2.58 9.11
CA THR A 145 -9.30 1.23 9.64
C THR A 145 -7.94 0.65 9.22
N ALA A 146 -7.56 0.85 7.96
CA ALA A 146 -6.26 0.41 7.44
C ALA A 146 -5.10 1.13 8.13
N LEU A 147 -5.21 2.45 8.32
CA LEU A 147 -4.21 3.23 9.06
C LEU A 147 -4.07 2.72 10.49
N HIS A 148 -5.18 2.52 11.20
CA HIS A 148 -5.14 2.02 12.58
C HIS A 148 -4.48 0.64 12.70
N LYS A 149 -4.75 -0.26 11.75
CA LYS A 149 -4.24 -1.63 11.78
C LYS A 149 -2.84 -1.80 11.20
N SER A 150 -2.48 -1.01 10.19
CA SER A 150 -1.30 -1.26 9.37
C SER A 150 -0.22 -0.18 9.45
N LEU A 151 -0.53 1.04 9.91
CA LEU A 151 0.46 2.11 9.97
C LEU A 151 1.60 1.78 10.93
N LEU A 152 1.29 1.35 12.14
CA LEU A 152 2.32 1.05 13.14
C LEU A 152 3.27 -0.09 12.71
N PRO A 153 2.81 -1.22 12.18
CA PRO A 153 3.70 -2.23 11.58
C PRO A 153 4.58 -1.70 10.45
N VAL A 154 4.04 -0.84 9.57
CA VAL A 154 4.81 -0.21 8.49
C VAL A 154 5.87 0.73 9.05
N LEU A 155 5.55 1.56 10.02
CA LEU A 155 6.49 2.45 10.69
C LEU A 155 7.59 1.68 11.43
N LYS A 156 7.23 0.65 12.19
CA LYS A 156 8.21 -0.20 12.89
C LYS A 156 9.22 -0.81 11.93
N SER A 157 8.76 -1.37 10.81
CA SER A 157 9.67 -1.93 9.81
C SER A 157 10.58 -0.86 9.18
N SER A 158 10.06 0.33 8.90
CA SER A 158 10.85 1.44 8.34
C SER A 158 11.86 2.00 9.36
N TRP A 159 11.47 2.14 10.63
CA TRP A 159 12.34 2.61 11.70
C TRP A 159 13.47 1.63 12.05
N ILE A 160 13.26 0.33 11.86
CA ILE A 160 14.30 -0.68 12.02
C ILE A 160 15.21 -0.69 10.80
N THR A 161 14.64 -0.71 9.60
CA THR A 161 15.39 -0.82 8.36
C THR A 161 16.26 0.41 8.09
N GLY A 162 15.77 1.63 8.36
CA GLY A 162 16.49 2.87 8.09
C GLY A 162 17.88 2.94 8.73
N PRO A 163 18.00 2.82 10.06
CA PRO A 163 19.32 2.83 10.73
C PRO A 163 20.23 1.69 10.27
N ILE A 164 19.70 0.49 10.01
CA ILE A 164 20.47 -0.66 9.53
C ILE A 164 21.06 -0.34 8.16
N VAL A 165 20.25 0.14 7.24
CA VAL A 165 20.68 0.48 5.88
C VAL A 165 21.75 1.57 5.90
N ILE A 166 21.55 2.63 6.70
CA ILE A 166 22.54 3.72 6.85
C ILE A 166 23.85 3.18 7.45
N SER A 167 23.78 2.32 8.47
CA SER A 167 24.96 1.72 9.07
C SER A 167 25.76 0.85 8.09
N ILE A 168 25.07 0.07 7.24
CA ILE A 168 25.69 -0.73 6.18
C ILE A 168 26.37 0.20 5.15
N CYS A 169 25.66 1.26 4.72
CA CYS A 169 26.23 2.24 3.81
C CYS A 169 27.54 2.84 4.34
N GLN A 170 27.51 3.30 5.59
CA GLN A 170 28.67 3.94 6.22
C GLN A 170 29.87 3.01 6.40
N LYS A 171 29.63 1.72 6.64
CA LYS A 171 30.68 0.76 6.97
C LYS A 171 31.28 0.05 5.74
N PHE A 172 30.45 -0.24 4.73
CA PHE A 172 30.82 -1.16 3.65
C PHE A 172 30.78 -0.55 2.25
N LEU A 173 30.17 0.64 2.08
CA LEU A 173 29.94 1.18 0.75
C LEU A 173 30.64 2.52 0.56
N GLN A 174 31.12 2.75 -0.66
CA GLN A 174 31.60 4.08 -1.08
C GLN A 174 30.42 5.06 -1.15
N PRO A 175 30.63 6.36 -0.83
CA PRO A 175 29.57 7.37 -0.78
C PRO A 175 28.72 7.48 -2.04
N GLU A 176 29.33 7.21 -3.22
CA GLU A 176 28.67 7.24 -4.52
C GLU A 176 27.56 6.16 -4.65
N LEU A 177 27.71 5.03 -3.95
CA LEU A 177 26.77 3.90 -3.99
C LEU A 177 25.66 4.02 -2.97
N TRP A 178 25.73 4.92 -2.00
CA TRP A 178 24.75 5.04 -0.91
C TRP A 178 23.34 5.27 -1.42
N VAL A 179 23.17 6.17 -2.39
CA VAL A 179 21.85 6.51 -2.94
C VAL A 179 21.21 5.30 -3.61
N LEU A 180 21.98 4.59 -4.43
CA LEU A 180 21.49 3.40 -5.13
C LEU A 180 21.13 2.27 -4.15
N PHE A 181 22.01 2.01 -3.18
CA PHE A 181 21.77 0.97 -2.16
C PHE A 181 20.54 1.27 -1.31
N ASN A 182 20.40 2.53 -0.85
CA ASN A 182 19.21 2.97 -0.14
C ASN A 182 17.93 2.74 -0.96
N GLN A 183 17.93 3.14 -2.24
CA GLN A 183 16.77 2.94 -3.11
C GLN A 183 16.41 1.47 -3.27
N LEU A 184 17.39 0.58 -3.42
CA LEU A 184 17.16 -0.87 -3.50
C LEU A 184 16.60 -1.43 -2.19
N CYS A 185 17.17 -1.05 -1.04
CA CYS A 185 16.67 -1.49 0.27
C CYS A 185 15.23 -1.04 0.52
N TYR A 186 14.91 0.22 0.23
CA TYR A 186 13.55 0.74 0.39
C TYR A 186 12.58 0.19 -0.66
N PHE A 187 13.06 -0.15 -1.85
CA PHE A 187 12.26 -0.89 -2.83
C PHE A 187 11.86 -2.28 -2.29
N VAL A 188 12.82 -3.04 -1.77
CA VAL A 188 12.54 -4.37 -1.17
C VAL A 188 11.59 -4.23 0.02
N LEU A 189 11.86 -3.28 0.94
CA LEU A 189 11.00 -3.02 2.08
C LEU A 189 9.57 -2.66 1.66
N GLY A 190 9.43 -1.74 0.71
CA GLY A 190 8.14 -1.32 0.18
C GLY A 190 7.38 -2.45 -0.50
N THR A 191 8.09 -3.33 -1.22
CA THR A 191 7.50 -4.53 -1.83
C THR A 191 6.97 -5.49 -0.77
N CYS A 192 7.74 -5.75 0.29
CA CYS A 192 7.28 -6.58 1.42
C CYS A 192 6.06 -5.96 2.11
N GLN A 193 6.10 -4.65 2.40
CA GLN A 193 4.99 -3.93 3.02
C GLN A 193 3.72 -3.96 2.15
N ASN A 194 3.83 -3.70 0.85
CA ASN A 194 2.70 -3.75 -0.08
C ASN A 194 2.11 -5.17 -0.17
N THR A 195 2.96 -6.19 -0.26
CA THR A 195 2.53 -7.60 -0.26
C THR A 195 1.76 -7.96 1.01
N LEU A 196 2.28 -7.60 2.18
CA LEU A 196 1.62 -7.85 3.46
C LEU A 196 0.28 -7.12 3.57
N LEU A 197 0.20 -5.87 3.12
CA LEU A 197 -1.04 -5.10 3.09
C LEU A 197 -2.09 -5.76 2.18
N LYS A 198 -1.70 -6.22 0.99
CA LYS A 198 -2.58 -6.95 0.07
C LYS A 198 -3.12 -8.24 0.68
N ILE A 199 -2.25 -9.06 1.27
CA ILE A 199 -2.64 -10.32 1.91
C ILE A 199 -3.62 -10.06 3.06
N ARG A 200 -3.37 -9.04 3.89
CA ARG A 200 -4.27 -8.66 4.99
C ARG A 200 -5.63 -8.19 4.49
N THR A 201 -5.65 -7.32 3.49
CA THR A 201 -6.91 -6.83 2.88
C THR A 201 -7.72 -7.97 2.27
N LYS A 202 -7.04 -8.91 1.58
CA LYS A 202 -7.69 -10.09 1.00
C LYS A 202 -8.32 -10.98 2.08
N LYS A 203 -7.57 -11.31 3.13
CA LYS A 203 -8.09 -12.11 4.25
C LYS A 203 -9.28 -11.43 4.97
N GLN A 204 -9.19 -10.12 5.16
CA GLN A 204 -10.29 -9.36 5.77
C GLN A 204 -11.54 -9.39 4.91
N TYR A 205 -11.41 -9.23 3.59
CA TYR A 205 -12.54 -9.33 2.66
C TYR A 205 -13.17 -10.72 2.67
N GLU A 206 -12.37 -11.79 2.63
CA GLU A 206 -12.85 -13.17 2.69
C GLU A 206 -13.58 -13.46 4.00
N TYR A 207 -13.06 -12.94 5.12
CA TYR A 207 -13.72 -13.06 6.43
C TYR A 207 -15.08 -12.35 6.48
N LEU A 208 -15.15 -11.11 5.96
CA LEU A 208 -16.40 -10.36 5.93
C LEU A 208 -17.44 -11.03 5.04
N LYS A 209 -17.03 -11.53 3.87
CA LYS A 209 -17.88 -12.24 2.94
C LYS A 209 -18.49 -13.51 3.59
N LYS A 210 -17.66 -14.32 4.25
CA LYS A 210 -18.15 -15.50 4.99
C LYS A 210 -19.14 -15.14 6.10
N ARG A 211 -18.89 -14.01 6.77
CA ARG A 211 -19.78 -13.54 7.83
C ARG A 211 -21.14 -13.10 7.28
N GLU A 212 -21.15 -12.46 6.11
CA GLU A 212 -22.39 -12.10 5.41
C GLU A 212 -23.15 -13.34 4.95
N GLU A 213 -22.47 -14.30 4.32
CA GLU A 213 -23.07 -15.58 3.91
C GLU A 213 -23.70 -16.33 5.08
N LEU A 214 -23.01 -16.40 6.23
CA LEU A 214 -23.55 -17.02 7.45
C LEU A 214 -24.77 -16.29 8.01
N LYS A 215 -24.80 -14.96 7.94
CA LYS A 215 -25.98 -14.19 8.36
C LYS A 215 -27.18 -14.49 7.47
N ASP A 216 -26.98 -14.49 6.15
CA ASP A 216 -28.04 -14.81 5.19
C ASP A 216 -28.58 -16.24 5.38
N GLU A 217 -27.72 -17.20 5.76
CA GLU A 217 -28.15 -18.56 6.09
C GLU A 217 -28.97 -18.60 7.40
N VAL A 218 -28.54 -17.90 8.44
CA VAL A 218 -29.26 -17.81 9.71
C VAL A 218 -30.62 -17.14 9.50
N ASP A 219 -30.68 -16.04 8.77
CA ASP A 219 -31.94 -15.34 8.48
C ASP A 219 -32.92 -16.23 7.71
N LYS A 220 -32.45 -17.04 6.76
CA LYS A 220 -33.28 -18.02 6.05
C LYS A 220 -33.82 -19.13 6.95
N VAL A 221 -33.01 -19.60 7.90
CA VAL A 221 -33.45 -20.62 8.87
C VAL A 221 -34.49 -20.05 9.83
N VAL A 222 -34.31 -18.84 10.30
CA VAL A 222 -35.29 -18.15 11.18
C VAL A 222 -36.61 -17.96 10.46
N ILE A 223 -36.60 -17.46 9.21
CA ILE A 223 -37.84 -17.26 8.43
C ILE A 223 -38.59 -18.61 8.24
N LYS A 224 -37.87 -19.68 7.90
CA LYS A 224 -38.50 -21.02 7.77
C LYS A 224 -39.10 -21.53 9.10
N GLY A 225 -38.37 -21.29 10.20
CA GLY A 225 -38.88 -21.67 11.52
C GLY A 225 -40.15 -20.90 11.89
N ASP A 226 -40.22 -19.62 11.61
CA ASP A 226 -41.41 -18.80 11.85
C ASP A 226 -42.60 -19.22 10.97
N GLU A 227 -42.35 -19.62 9.70
CA GLU A 227 -43.39 -20.13 8.81
C GLU A 227 -43.95 -21.49 9.32
N GLU A 228 -43.07 -22.42 9.75
CA GLU A 228 -43.49 -23.70 10.32
C GLU A 228 -44.31 -23.53 11.59
N VAL A 229 -43.86 -22.64 12.49
CA VAL A 229 -44.61 -22.30 13.73
C VAL A 229 -45.98 -21.71 13.41
N SER A 230 -46.07 -20.83 12.42
CA SER A 230 -47.34 -20.21 12.02
C SER A 230 -48.31 -21.20 11.41
N LEU A 231 -47.84 -22.23 10.67
CA LEU A 231 -48.63 -23.29 10.13
C LEU A 231 -49.18 -24.23 11.24
N VAL A 232 -48.33 -24.59 12.19
CA VAL A 232 -48.76 -25.42 13.34
C VAL A 232 -49.80 -24.73 14.20
N LEU A 233 -49.65 -23.41 14.42
CA LEU A 233 -50.64 -22.62 15.16
C LEU A 233 -51.96 -22.49 14.41
N LYS A 234 -51.98 -22.43 13.10
CA LYS A 234 -53.23 -22.46 12.28
C LYS A 234 -53.90 -23.80 12.31
N GLU A 235 -53.18 -24.92 12.30
CA GLU A 235 -53.75 -26.27 12.41
C GLU A 235 -54.25 -26.59 13.82
N SER A 236 -53.68 -25.98 14.85
CA SER A 236 -54.06 -26.21 16.25
C SER A 236 -55.19 -25.30 16.74
N SER A 237 -55.75 -24.40 15.92
CA SER A 237 -56.88 -23.56 16.25
C SER A 237 -58.20 -24.25 15.91
N PRO A 238 -58.90 -24.82 16.89
CA PRO A 238 -60.15 -25.54 16.66
C PRO A 238 -61.31 -24.52 16.67
N ASP A 239 -61.46 -23.67 15.63
CA ASP A 239 -62.69 -22.88 15.48
C ASP A 239 -62.87 -22.37 14.05
N ALA A 240 -63.53 -23.17 13.26
CA ALA A 240 -64.38 -22.73 12.17
C ALA A 240 -65.33 -23.87 11.74
N ALA A 241 -66.08 -24.40 12.72
CA ALA A 241 -67.23 -25.20 12.39
C ALA A 241 -68.37 -24.76 13.31
N ASN A 242 -69.05 -23.66 12.89
CA ASN A 242 -70.46 -23.42 13.11
C ASN A 242 -70.94 -22.29 12.20
#